data_f9f6215fcc64d88ee282dd115e5b5932
#
_entry.id   f9f6215fcc64d88ee282dd115e5b5932
#
_cell.length_a   1.000
_cell.length_b   1.000
_cell.length_c   1.000
_cell.angle_alpha   90.00
_cell.angle_beta   90.00
_cell.angle_gamma   90.00
#
_symmetry.space_group_name_H-M   'P 1'
#
loop_
_entity.id
_entity.type
_entity.pdbx_description
1 polymer ?
#
loop_
_entity_poly.entity_id
_entity_poly.type
_entity_poly.pdbx_seq_one_letter_code
_entity_poly.pdbx_strand_id
1 'polypeptide(L)'
;DWLWGIGPTGPGPDGNNVFAAVWARGWSKSSHMETSAIALATHGQRRYGWYVCSQQPQADDHIGTISEKIVNSRVSEFYPALTTARVQMVGDKSRQRGWRRNRIWTADGFAIDALGLDSAVRGAKLDNQRPDFIYFDDIDEELDAEGTIDRKEIAISRRIIFAAAPSCIFIVGQNLVHPN
;
A
#
# COMPACT_ATOMS: atom_id res chain seq x y z
N ASP A 1 15.07 -10.51 2.91
CA ASP A 1 15.41 -10.41 4.35
C ASP A 1 15.05 -9.07 4.99
N TRP A 2 15.08 -7.95 4.24
CA TRP A 2 14.70 -6.63 4.79
C TRP A 2 13.23 -6.54 5.26
N LEU A 3 12.31 -7.26 4.63
CA LEU A 3 10.91 -7.33 5.05
C LEU A 3 10.74 -7.90 6.46
N TRP A 4 11.59 -8.83 6.85
CA TRP A 4 11.55 -9.45 8.18
C TRP A 4 12.10 -8.55 9.28
N GLY A 5 12.85 -7.49 8.91
CA GLY A 5 13.28 -6.44 9.82
C GLY A 5 12.18 -5.43 10.19
N ILE A 6 11.03 -5.48 9.48
CA ILE A 6 9.89 -4.61 9.78
C ILE A 6 9.17 -5.16 11.02
N GLY A 7 9.35 -4.50 12.15
CA GLY A 7 8.71 -4.92 13.41
C GLY A 7 7.19 -4.81 13.36
N PRO A 8 6.47 -5.64 14.14
CA PRO A 8 5.00 -5.67 14.14
C PRO A 8 4.34 -4.40 14.68
N THR A 9 5.02 -3.64 15.50
CA THR A 9 4.41 -2.53 16.28
C THR A 9 5.21 -1.25 16.30
N GLY A 10 6.26 -1.11 15.49
CA GLY A 10 7.09 0.07 15.57
C GLY A 10 8.07 0.21 14.40
N PRO A 11 8.96 1.19 14.49
CA PRO A 11 10.06 1.32 13.57
C PRO A 11 10.92 0.05 13.58
N GLY A 12 11.65 -0.18 12.49
CA GLY A 12 12.60 -1.29 12.39
C GLY A 12 13.62 -1.33 13.52
N PRO A 13 14.50 -2.34 13.56
CA PRO A 13 15.48 -2.53 14.64
C PRO A 13 16.34 -1.31 14.91
N ASP A 14 16.54 -0.47 13.89
CA ASP A 14 17.36 0.75 13.96
C ASP A 14 16.55 2.00 14.36
N GLY A 15 15.30 1.86 14.78
CA GLY A 15 14.40 2.96 15.06
C GLY A 15 13.88 3.68 13.82
N ASN A 16 14.21 3.19 12.62
CA ASN A 16 13.80 3.77 11.35
C ASN A 16 12.49 3.13 10.87
N ASN A 17 11.56 3.96 10.42
CA ASN A 17 10.27 3.53 9.85
C ASN A 17 10.21 3.69 8.33
N VAL A 18 11.31 4.02 7.67
CA VAL A 18 11.43 4.18 6.22
C VAL A 18 12.36 3.13 5.65
N PHE A 19 11.86 2.38 4.68
CA PHE A 19 12.59 1.34 3.98
C PHE A 19 12.62 1.68 2.49
N ALA A 20 13.79 1.92 1.94
CA ALA A 20 13.97 2.24 0.54
C ALA A 20 14.51 1.04 -0.24
N ALA A 21 13.82 0.66 -1.31
CA ALA A 21 14.26 -0.33 -2.29
C ALA A 21 14.58 0.39 -3.61
N VAL A 22 15.85 0.71 -3.81
CA VAL A 22 16.34 1.37 -5.04
C VAL A 22 16.97 0.29 -5.91
N TRP A 23 16.26 -0.12 -6.95
CA TRP A 23 16.66 -1.24 -7.81
C TRP A 23 16.71 -0.83 -9.27
N ALA A 24 17.49 -1.56 -10.06
CA ALA A 24 17.49 -1.38 -11.50
C ALA A 24 16.11 -1.70 -12.09
N ARG A 25 15.76 -0.99 -13.16
CA ARG A 25 14.53 -1.25 -13.91
C ARG A 25 14.48 -2.72 -14.37
N GLY A 26 13.33 -3.37 -14.24
CA GLY A 26 13.14 -4.78 -14.60
C GLY A 26 13.49 -5.81 -13.51
N TRP A 27 13.97 -5.39 -12.35
CA TRP A 27 14.28 -6.31 -11.23
C TRP A 27 13.07 -6.65 -10.36
N SER A 28 11.88 -6.57 -10.94
CA SER A 28 10.62 -6.99 -10.30
C SER A 28 10.30 -6.28 -8.97
N LYS A 29 10.75 -5.03 -8.81
CA LYS A 29 10.52 -4.23 -7.59
C LYS A 29 9.05 -4.21 -7.17
N SER A 30 8.16 -3.79 -8.07
CA SER A 30 6.72 -3.71 -7.80
C SER A 30 6.12 -5.07 -7.46
N SER A 31 6.53 -6.14 -8.15
CA SER A 31 6.09 -7.52 -7.83
C SER A 31 6.51 -7.96 -6.42
N HIS A 32 7.68 -7.53 -5.94
CA HIS A 32 8.11 -7.79 -4.56
C HIS A 32 7.29 -6.98 -3.57
N MET A 33 6.98 -5.72 -3.86
CA MET A 33 6.12 -4.88 -3.02
C MET A 33 4.70 -5.46 -2.91
N GLU A 34 4.11 -5.88 -4.02
CA GLU A 34 2.80 -6.55 -4.06
C GLU A 34 2.80 -7.84 -3.22
N THR A 35 3.84 -8.67 -3.38
CA THR A 35 3.97 -9.91 -2.61
C THR A 35 4.20 -9.63 -1.13
N SER A 36 4.95 -8.58 -0.80
CA SER A 36 5.17 -8.18 0.59
C SER A 36 3.89 -7.70 1.28
N ALA A 37 2.96 -7.06 0.55
CA ALA A 37 1.67 -6.69 1.08
C ALA A 37 0.87 -7.92 1.53
N ILE A 38 0.92 -9.01 0.75
CA ILE A 38 0.29 -10.29 1.11
C ILE A 38 0.98 -10.90 2.34
N ALA A 39 2.31 -10.86 2.39
CA ALA A 39 3.05 -11.36 3.55
C ALA A 39 2.69 -10.58 4.83
N LEU A 40 2.61 -9.25 4.78
CA LEU A 40 2.17 -8.42 5.91
C LEU A 40 0.75 -8.79 6.36
N ALA A 41 -0.16 -9.04 5.41
CA ALA A 41 -1.51 -9.48 5.70
C ALA A 41 -1.54 -10.85 6.39
N THR A 42 -0.82 -11.85 5.87
CA THR A 42 -0.78 -13.21 6.44
C THR A 42 -0.14 -13.25 7.83
N HIS A 43 0.86 -12.40 8.10
CA HIS A 43 1.46 -12.27 9.42
C HIS A 43 0.58 -11.51 10.42
N GLY A 44 -0.44 -10.79 9.95
CA GLY A 44 -1.35 -10.01 10.80
C GLY A 44 -0.69 -8.84 11.55
N GLN A 45 0.53 -8.47 11.16
CA GLN A 45 1.32 -7.43 11.81
C GLN A 45 0.85 -6.03 11.44
N ARG A 46 0.31 -5.88 10.22
CA ARG A 46 -0.21 -4.63 9.68
C ARG A 46 -1.63 -4.83 9.20
N ARG A 47 -2.46 -3.83 9.41
CA ARG A 47 -3.90 -3.95 9.18
C ARG A 47 -4.43 -3.10 8.05
N TYR A 48 -3.92 -1.88 7.91
CA TYR A 48 -4.43 -0.96 6.91
C TYR A 48 -3.30 -0.22 6.23
N GLY A 49 -3.21 -0.36 4.92
CA GLY A 49 -2.16 0.26 4.13
C GLY A 49 -2.64 1.05 2.93
N TRP A 50 -1.71 1.81 2.38
CA TRP A 50 -1.87 2.50 1.10
C TRP A 50 -0.78 2.05 0.12
N TYR A 51 -1.19 1.86 -1.13
CA TYR A 51 -0.29 1.70 -2.26
C TYR A 51 -0.35 2.97 -3.11
N VAL A 52 0.72 3.74 -3.09
CA VAL A 52 0.79 5.10 -3.66
C VAL A 52 1.66 5.08 -4.90
N CYS A 53 1.11 5.56 -6.02
CA CYS A 53 1.82 5.78 -7.29
C CYS A 53 1.69 7.23 -7.74
N SER A 54 2.39 7.61 -8.79
CA SER A 54 2.26 8.94 -9.38
C SER A 54 0.83 9.22 -9.85
N GLN A 55 0.16 8.22 -10.43
CA GLN A 55 -1.20 8.32 -10.97
C GLN A 55 -2.15 7.26 -10.38
N GLN A 56 -3.44 7.63 -10.21
CA GLN A 56 -4.44 6.72 -9.66
C GLN A 56 -4.62 5.41 -10.45
N PRO A 57 -4.69 5.41 -11.81
CA PRO A 57 -4.85 4.16 -12.56
C PRO A 57 -3.72 3.16 -12.31
N GLN A 58 -2.49 3.64 -12.18
CA GLN A 58 -1.32 2.80 -11.89
C GLN A 58 -1.45 2.14 -10.51
N ALA A 59 -1.84 2.90 -9.50
CA ALA A 59 -2.09 2.36 -8.16
C ALA A 59 -3.24 1.34 -8.15
N ASP A 60 -4.32 1.59 -8.92
CA ASP A 60 -5.45 0.66 -9.07
C ASP A 60 -5.00 -0.68 -9.68
N ASP A 61 -4.12 -0.65 -10.67
CA ASP A 61 -3.61 -1.85 -11.34
C ASP A 61 -2.77 -2.72 -10.37
N HIS A 62 -1.98 -2.11 -9.49
CA HIS A 62 -1.27 -2.84 -8.43
C HIS A 62 -2.22 -3.49 -7.43
N ILE A 63 -3.29 -2.80 -7.01
CA ILE A 63 -4.32 -3.40 -6.15
C ILE A 63 -5.03 -4.56 -6.87
N GLY A 64 -5.29 -4.43 -8.17
CA GLY A 64 -5.79 -5.53 -9.00
C GLY A 64 -4.86 -6.75 -8.97
N THR A 65 -3.57 -6.54 -9.19
CA THR A 65 -2.54 -7.60 -9.17
C THR A 65 -2.42 -8.26 -7.79
N ILE A 66 -2.44 -7.49 -6.69
CA ILE A 66 -2.46 -8.04 -5.32
C ILE A 66 -3.70 -8.91 -5.11
N SER A 67 -4.87 -8.43 -5.55
CA SER A 67 -6.13 -9.16 -5.48
C SER A 67 -6.05 -10.50 -6.22
N GLU A 68 -5.55 -10.50 -7.45
CA GLU A 68 -5.35 -11.71 -8.24
C GLU A 68 -4.39 -12.70 -7.58
N LYS A 69 -3.26 -12.21 -7.05
CA LYS A 69 -2.30 -13.04 -6.31
C LYS A 69 -2.92 -13.69 -5.08
N ILE A 70 -3.76 -12.96 -4.33
CA ILE A 70 -4.46 -13.49 -3.15
C ILE A 70 -5.43 -14.61 -3.58
N VAL A 71 -6.24 -14.39 -4.63
CA VAL A 71 -7.28 -15.34 -5.05
C VAL A 71 -6.70 -16.57 -5.74
N ASN A 72 -5.71 -16.37 -6.63
CA ASN A 72 -5.19 -17.43 -7.49
C ASN A 72 -4.02 -18.21 -6.88
N SER A 73 -3.54 -17.81 -5.72
CA SER A 73 -2.49 -18.52 -4.99
C SER A 73 -3.09 -19.51 -3.98
N ARG A 74 -2.22 -20.33 -3.38
CA ARG A 74 -2.63 -21.22 -2.29
C ARG A 74 -2.90 -20.49 -0.96
N VAL A 75 -2.95 -19.16 -0.96
CA VAL A 75 -3.26 -18.36 0.25
C VAL A 75 -4.61 -18.75 0.83
N SER A 76 -5.61 -19.04 -0.02
CA SER A 76 -6.95 -19.45 0.42
C SER A 76 -6.98 -20.76 1.23
N GLU A 77 -6.02 -21.64 1.02
CA GLU A 77 -5.95 -22.92 1.74
C GLU A 77 -5.56 -22.70 3.20
N PHE A 78 -4.71 -21.72 3.48
CA PHE A 78 -4.15 -21.46 4.80
C PHE A 78 -4.77 -20.22 5.47
N TYR A 79 -5.25 -19.26 4.68
CA TYR A 79 -5.78 -17.98 5.13
C TYR A 79 -7.13 -17.66 4.45
N PRO A 80 -8.17 -18.47 4.65
CA PRO A 80 -9.45 -18.29 3.95
C PRO A 80 -10.13 -16.95 4.22
N ALA A 81 -9.93 -16.37 5.40
CA ALA A 81 -10.48 -15.04 5.74
C ALA A 81 -9.81 -13.90 4.96
N LEU A 82 -8.55 -14.07 4.55
CA LEU A 82 -7.82 -13.11 3.72
C LEU A 82 -8.35 -13.10 2.28
N THR A 83 -8.83 -14.23 1.77
CA THR A 83 -9.37 -14.34 0.42
C THR A 83 -10.87 -14.02 0.34
N THR A 84 -11.50 -13.74 1.47
CA THR A 84 -12.92 -13.40 1.57
C THR A 84 -13.09 -11.89 1.73
N ALA A 85 -13.94 -11.29 0.89
CA ALA A 85 -14.23 -9.87 1.00
C ALA A 85 -15.05 -9.54 2.27
N ARG A 86 -14.72 -8.42 2.93
CA ARG A 86 -15.48 -7.96 4.08
C ARG A 86 -16.90 -7.56 3.68
N VAL A 87 -17.85 -8.06 4.42
CA VAL A 87 -19.26 -7.71 4.31
C VAL A 87 -19.63 -6.79 5.47
N GLN A 88 -20.28 -5.67 5.16
CA GLN A 88 -20.82 -4.78 6.18
C GLN A 88 -22.34 -4.87 6.15
N MET A 89 -22.93 -5.08 7.32
CA MET A 89 -24.38 -4.99 7.50
C MET A 89 -24.80 -3.53 7.61
N VAL A 90 -25.78 -3.11 6.83
CA VAL A 90 -26.41 -1.78 6.89
C VAL A 90 -27.91 -2.03 7.05
N GLY A 91 -28.40 -2.02 8.28
CA GLY A 91 -29.74 -2.53 8.63
C GLY A 91 -29.83 -4.02 8.28
N ASP A 92 -30.92 -4.44 7.68
CA ASP A 92 -31.15 -5.83 7.24
C ASP A 92 -30.47 -6.21 5.91
N LYS A 93 -29.72 -5.27 5.30
CA LYS A 93 -29.05 -5.49 4.01
C LYS A 93 -27.55 -5.66 4.19
N SER A 94 -27.02 -6.74 3.68
CA SER A 94 -25.56 -6.92 3.54
C SER A 94 -25.05 -6.09 2.36
N ARG A 95 -24.00 -5.31 2.59
CA ARG A 95 -23.22 -4.65 1.53
C ARG A 95 -21.82 -5.19 1.54
N GLN A 96 -21.44 -5.79 0.42
CA GLN A 96 -20.04 -6.14 0.19
C GLN A 96 -19.25 -4.84 -0.02
N ARG A 97 -18.40 -4.48 0.93
CA ARG A 97 -17.52 -3.30 0.84
C ARG A 97 -16.07 -3.68 0.54
N GLY A 98 -15.77 -4.95 0.52
CA GLY A 98 -14.43 -5.50 0.41
C GLY A 98 -13.79 -5.13 -0.91
N TRP A 99 -13.84 -5.93 -1.87
CA TRP A 99 -13.02 -5.86 -3.07
C TRP A 99 -13.59 -4.88 -4.09
N ARG A 100 -12.85 -3.81 -4.33
CA ARG A 100 -13.13 -2.80 -5.35
C ARG A 100 -11.89 -2.60 -6.20
N ARG A 101 -12.01 -1.91 -7.31
CA ARG A 101 -10.90 -1.59 -8.18
C ARG A 101 -9.72 -0.94 -7.43
N ASN A 102 -10.02 -0.06 -6.48
CA ASN A 102 -9.04 0.72 -5.72
C ASN A 102 -8.90 0.30 -4.26
N ARG A 103 -9.47 -0.85 -3.86
CA ARG A 103 -9.44 -1.32 -2.46
C ARG A 103 -9.57 -2.82 -2.37
N ILE A 104 -8.72 -3.42 -1.56
CA ILE A 104 -8.95 -4.74 -0.97
C ILE A 104 -9.29 -4.52 0.50
N TRP A 105 -10.37 -5.14 0.98
CA TRP A 105 -10.73 -5.20 2.39
C TRP A 105 -11.28 -6.58 2.70
N THR A 106 -10.56 -7.30 3.50
CA THR A 106 -10.76 -8.73 3.75
C THR A 106 -11.57 -8.99 5.01
N ALA A 107 -12.11 -10.20 5.14
CA ALA A 107 -12.95 -10.57 6.29
C ALA A 107 -12.18 -10.59 7.62
N ASP A 108 -10.86 -10.86 7.60
CA ASP A 108 -9.99 -10.79 8.78
C ASP A 108 -9.60 -9.35 9.19
N GLY A 109 -10.01 -8.35 8.38
CA GLY A 109 -9.82 -6.93 8.67
C GLY A 109 -8.58 -6.31 8.06
N PHE A 110 -7.80 -7.04 7.25
CA PHE A 110 -6.74 -6.43 6.46
C PHE A 110 -7.34 -5.57 5.34
N ALA A 111 -6.75 -4.41 5.10
CA ALA A 111 -7.16 -3.54 4.02
C ALA A 111 -5.96 -2.84 3.36
N ILE A 112 -6.07 -2.61 2.05
CA ILE A 112 -5.12 -1.80 1.30
C ILE A 112 -5.87 -0.99 0.23
N ASP A 113 -5.59 0.32 0.17
CA ASP A 113 -6.17 1.27 -0.77
C ASP A 113 -5.15 1.73 -1.80
N ALA A 114 -5.57 1.83 -3.06
CA ALA A 114 -4.83 2.50 -4.12
C ALA A 114 -4.97 4.01 -4.02
N LEU A 115 -3.86 4.73 -4.16
CA LEU A 115 -3.81 6.19 -4.15
C LEU A 115 -2.87 6.71 -5.23
N GLY A 116 -3.39 7.60 -6.09
CA GLY A 116 -2.55 8.42 -6.95
C GLY A 116 -2.17 9.73 -6.25
N LEU A 117 -0.93 10.21 -6.46
CA LEU A 117 -0.51 11.52 -5.95
C LEU A 117 -1.29 12.67 -6.61
N ASP A 118 -1.83 12.43 -7.81
CA ASP A 118 -2.74 13.34 -8.51
C ASP A 118 -4.12 13.42 -7.87
N SER A 119 -4.50 12.43 -7.08
CA SER A 119 -5.79 12.36 -6.41
C SER A 119 -5.82 13.15 -5.11
N ALA A 120 -6.92 13.83 -4.84
CA ALA A 120 -7.11 14.54 -3.58
C ALA A 120 -7.30 13.54 -2.43
N VAL A 121 -6.24 13.22 -1.70
CA VAL A 121 -6.30 12.42 -0.48
C VAL A 121 -6.92 13.27 0.62
N ARG A 122 -8.25 13.20 0.79
CA ARG A 122 -8.93 13.83 1.92
C ARG A 122 -9.44 12.74 2.86
N GLY A 123 -8.82 12.70 4.07
CA GLY A 123 -9.41 12.03 5.23
C GLY A 123 -9.66 10.53 5.09
N ALA A 124 -8.80 9.81 4.38
CA ALA A 124 -8.93 8.37 4.23
C ALA A 124 -8.71 7.69 5.59
N LYS A 125 -9.81 7.45 6.26
CA LYS A 125 -9.88 6.57 7.44
C LYS A 125 -10.71 5.35 7.07
N LEU A 126 -10.27 4.19 7.47
CA LEU A 126 -11.02 2.96 7.37
C LEU A 126 -11.38 2.51 8.79
N ASP A 127 -12.67 2.48 9.13
CA ASP A 127 -13.16 2.09 10.47
C ASP A 127 -12.38 2.77 11.63
N ASN A 128 -12.13 4.08 11.54
CA ASN A 128 -11.30 4.86 12.47
C ASN A 128 -9.81 4.49 12.51
N GLN A 129 -9.34 3.60 11.65
CA GLN A 129 -7.92 3.27 11.53
C GLN A 129 -7.22 4.23 10.58
N ARG A 130 -5.98 4.58 10.92
CA ARG A 130 -5.04 5.26 10.05
C ARG A 130 -4.12 4.22 9.40
N PRO A 131 -3.60 4.46 8.20
CA PRO A 131 -2.67 3.53 7.58
C PRO A 131 -1.44 3.32 8.46
N ASP A 132 -1.08 2.07 8.66
CA ASP A 132 0.06 1.61 9.46
C ASP A 132 1.21 1.09 8.59
N PHE A 133 1.00 1.02 7.27
CA PHE A 133 2.04 0.85 6.25
C PHE A 133 1.68 1.58 4.97
N ILE A 134 2.66 2.12 4.27
CA ILE A 134 2.47 2.84 3.01
C ILE A 134 3.57 2.46 2.03
N TYR A 135 3.17 1.97 0.87
CA TYR A 135 4.04 1.78 -0.27
C TYR A 135 4.05 3.02 -1.15
N PHE A 136 5.24 3.47 -1.54
CA PHE A 136 5.45 4.43 -2.61
C PHE A 136 6.14 3.72 -3.77
N ASP A 137 5.49 3.58 -4.90
CA ASP A 137 6.02 2.90 -6.07
C ASP A 137 5.93 3.79 -7.31
N ASP A 138 7.08 4.01 -7.94
CA ASP A 138 7.22 4.84 -9.13
C ASP A 138 6.49 6.20 -9.01
N ILE A 139 6.81 6.93 -7.94
CA ILE A 139 6.21 8.24 -7.65
C ILE A 139 6.81 9.37 -8.48
N ASP A 140 8.03 9.20 -8.98
CA ASP A 140 8.73 10.18 -9.81
C ASP A 140 8.76 9.74 -11.28
N GLU A 141 8.52 10.68 -12.17
CA GLU A 141 8.65 10.51 -13.61
C GLU A 141 9.90 11.27 -14.08
N GLU A 142 10.65 10.68 -15.05
CA GLU A 142 11.93 11.24 -15.57
C GLU A 142 11.83 12.68 -16.09
N LEU A 143 10.63 13.14 -16.44
CA LEU A 143 10.37 14.45 -17.04
C LEU A 143 9.42 15.31 -16.19
N ASP A 144 9.35 15.07 -14.90
CA ASP A 144 8.55 15.92 -14.02
C ASP A 144 9.05 17.38 -14.04
N ALA A 145 8.18 18.30 -14.43
CA ALA A 145 8.47 19.73 -14.31
C ALA A 145 8.61 20.11 -12.83
N GLU A 146 9.44 21.11 -12.53
CA GLU A 146 9.73 21.59 -11.17
C GLU A 146 8.44 21.81 -10.35
N GLY A 147 7.42 22.47 -10.91
CA GLY A 147 6.14 22.68 -10.23
C GLY A 147 5.30 21.40 -10.04
N THR A 148 5.65 20.28 -10.69
CA THR A 148 5.05 18.96 -10.46
C THR A 148 5.73 18.28 -9.28
N ILE A 149 7.04 18.39 -9.18
CA ILE A 149 7.84 17.91 -8.05
C ILE A 149 7.36 18.55 -6.75
N ASP A 150 7.21 19.89 -6.73
CA ASP A 150 6.69 20.63 -5.57
C ASP A 150 5.30 20.15 -5.14
N ARG A 151 4.40 19.91 -6.10
CA ARG A 151 3.05 19.39 -5.81
C ARG A 151 3.08 17.99 -5.24
N LYS A 152 3.95 17.10 -5.76
CA LYS A 152 4.14 15.74 -5.23
C LYS A 152 4.71 15.79 -3.82
N GLU A 153 5.72 16.63 -3.56
CA GLU A 153 6.30 16.81 -2.23
C GLU A 153 5.26 17.30 -1.21
N ILE A 154 4.45 18.29 -1.57
CA ILE A 154 3.35 18.77 -0.73
C ILE A 154 2.31 17.67 -0.49
N ALA A 155 1.96 16.89 -1.51
CA ALA A 155 1.01 15.79 -1.37
C ALA A 155 1.53 14.72 -0.40
N ILE A 156 2.79 14.33 -0.53
CA ILE A 156 3.43 13.34 0.33
C ILE A 156 3.52 13.87 1.77
N SER A 157 4.16 15.03 1.97
CA SER A 157 4.47 15.55 3.30
C SER A 157 3.22 15.96 4.09
N ARG A 158 2.28 16.68 3.46
CA ARG A 158 1.14 17.28 4.15
C ARG A 158 -0.14 16.44 4.13
N ARG A 159 -0.25 15.48 3.23
CA ARG A 159 -1.48 14.68 3.09
C ARG A 159 -1.26 13.23 3.50
N ILE A 160 -0.24 12.58 2.94
CA ILE A 160 -0.01 11.15 3.16
C ILE A 160 0.66 10.91 4.51
N ILE A 161 1.81 11.52 4.77
CA ILE A 161 2.55 11.33 6.03
C ILE A 161 1.71 11.80 7.22
N PHE A 162 1.01 12.94 7.09
CA PHE A 162 0.18 13.45 8.17
C PHE A 162 -1.05 12.59 8.47
N ALA A 163 -1.56 11.85 7.48
CA ALA A 163 -2.68 10.94 7.66
C ALA A 163 -2.28 9.58 8.25
N ALA A 164 -1.00 9.22 8.19
CA ALA A 164 -0.47 7.95 8.67
C ALA A 164 -0.58 7.79 10.19
N ALA A 165 -0.58 6.54 10.66
CA ALA A 165 -0.46 6.23 12.08
C ALA A 165 0.95 6.59 12.59
N PRO A 166 1.13 6.91 13.89
CA PRO A 166 2.45 7.21 14.44
C PRO A 166 3.47 6.07 14.26
N SER A 167 3.00 4.83 14.22
CA SER A 167 3.81 3.61 14.00
C SER A 167 3.85 3.17 12.54
N CYS A 168 3.44 4.04 11.61
CA CYS A 168 3.41 3.71 10.19
C CYS A 168 4.81 3.46 9.65
N ILE A 169 4.93 2.40 8.84
CA ILE A 169 6.13 2.15 8.05
C ILE A 169 5.94 2.65 6.63
N PHE A 170 7.00 3.18 6.06
CA PHE A 170 7.04 3.68 4.69
C PHE A 170 8.00 2.82 3.88
N ILE A 171 7.50 2.27 2.78
CA ILE A 171 8.27 1.42 1.90
C ILE A 171 8.33 2.12 0.54
N VAL A 172 9.52 2.55 0.16
CA VAL A 172 9.75 3.34 -1.05
C VAL A 172 10.44 2.46 -2.07
N GLY A 173 9.79 2.25 -3.20
CA GLY A 173 10.36 1.59 -4.36
C GLY A 173 10.65 2.59 -5.47
N GLN A 174 11.93 2.78 -5.80
CA GLN A 174 12.35 3.70 -6.85
C GLN A 174 13.27 3.01 -7.85
N ASN A 175 13.13 3.36 -9.11
CA ASN A 175 14.06 2.91 -10.14
C ASN A 175 15.39 3.69 -10.02
N LEU A 176 16.51 2.98 -10.23
CA LEU A 176 17.79 3.66 -10.48
C LEU A 176 17.66 4.41 -11.81
N VAL A 177 17.64 5.72 -11.73
CA VAL A 177 17.78 6.58 -12.92
C VAL A 177 19.28 6.67 -13.18
N HIS A 178 19.76 6.14 -14.32
CA HIS A 178 21.14 6.37 -14.72
C HIS A 178 21.31 7.87 -15.01
N PRO A 179 22.26 8.55 -14.37
CA PRO A 179 22.65 9.87 -14.83
C PRO A 179 23.22 9.69 -16.25
N ASN A 180 22.63 10.36 -17.24
CA ASN A 180 23.18 10.48 -18.58
C ASN A 180 24.50 11.23 -18.55
#